data_9c33c688ff831bebb3a566e28b6b603c
#
_entry.id   9c33c688ff831bebb3a566e28b6b603c
#
_cell.length_a   1.000
_cell.length_b   1.000
_cell.length_c   1.000
_cell.angle_alpha   90.00
_cell.angle_beta   90.00
_cell.angle_gamma   90.00
#
_symmetry.space_group_name_H-M   'P 1'
#
loop_
_entity.id
_entity.type
_entity.pdbx_description
1 polymer ?
#
loop_
_entity_poly.entity_id
_entity_poly.type
_entity_poly.pdbx_seq_one_letter_code
_entity_poly.pdbx_strand_id
1 'polypeptide(L)'
;IGRGSKVLRELDELAFSAISLSYSRGGDQVAVKTLDEEIRYFGGNSENSEKANRVRARVISQTLASLIKQSENVLVMGHKQSDLDSFGASLAIKKFVDAFEKQAYVILDESSLEEKTGNIARKLMKEDMYKGSIISPMKAMDLINEETLLICVDNHKPTLAISEEVIDKADKVVVIDHHRRGEDFMDSPILTYLEPAASSTVELIVELFEYQRVEIEVLPMEATVMYAGMLIDTNYFRTHVGSRTFQVASRLKEMQANVSKAYEILQDDYKTTLEKMNISANAYRFGNDALIAYGNEEDIHTRPLLAKVGNELLNISEIKAVFVVG
;
A
#
# COMPACT_ATOMS: atom_id res chain seq x y z
N ILE A 1 3.83 23.00 15.06
CA ILE A 1 3.52 24.02 16.08
C ILE A 1 2.59 23.42 17.11
N GLY A 2 3.01 23.38 18.39
CA GLY A 2 2.14 23.02 19.53
C GLY A 2 1.37 24.26 20.03
N ARG A 3 0.07 24.11 20.32
CA ARG A 3 -0.80 25.20 20.74
C ARG A 3 -1.86 24.73 21.75
N GLY A 4 -2.38 25.65 22.58
CA GLY A 4 -3.56 25.38 23.43
C GLY A 4 -3.27 24.96 24.86
N SER A 5 -2.01 24.72 25.24
CA SER A 5 -1.62 24.47 26.65
C SER A 5 -0.94 25.65 27.28
N LYS A 6 -1.01 25.73 28.62
CA LYS A 6 -0.23 26.64 29.46
C LYS A 6 1.04 25.98 30.00
N VAL A 7 1.21 24.68 29.80
CA VAL A 7 2.33 23.89 30.26
C VAL A 7 3.34 23.72 29.14
N LEU A 8 4.59 24.18 29.34
CA LEU A 8 5.64 24.15 28.32
C LEU A 8 5.94 22.72 27.81
N ARG A 9 5.91 21.74 28.71
CA ARG A 9 6.16 20.33 28.34
C ARG A 9 5.10 19.81 27.38
N GLU A 10 3.83 20.10 27.62
CA GLU A 10 2.73 19.70 26.73
C GLU A 10 2.83 20.39 25.36
N LEU A 11 3.22 21.68 25.36
CA LEU A 11 3.47 22.39 24.10
C LEU A 11 4.63 21.79 23.30
N ASP A 12 5.68 21.33 23.96
CA ASP A 12 6.82 20.65 23.33
C ASP A 12 6.40 19.32 22.75
N GLU A 13 5.67 18.50 23.48
CA GLU A 13 5.12 17.21 23.01
C GLU A 13 4.19 17.40 21.80
N LEU A 14 3.30 18.40 21.83
CA LEU A 14 2.44 18.77 20.72
C LEU A 14 3.24 19.25 19.50
N ALA A 15 4.28 20.06 19.71
CA ALA A 15 5.13 20.57 18.64
C ALA A 15 5.95 19.44 18.00
N PHE A 16 6.50 18.54 18.81
CA PHE A 16 7.24 17.36 18.33
C PHE A 16 6.36 16.45 17.49
N SER A 17 5.16 16.16 17.99
CA SER A 17 4.15 15.40 17.24
C SER A 17 3.77 16.07 15.91
N ALA A 18 3.55 17.40 15.92
CA ALA A 18 3.23 18.16 14.71
C ALA A 18 4.38 18.14 13.69
N ILE A 19 5.64 18.26 14.15
CA ILE A 19 6.82 18.18 13.28
C ILE A 19 6.95 16.79 12.67
N SER A 20 6.82 15.72 13.46
CA SER A 20 6.88 14.33 12.97
C SER A 20 5.83 14.07 11.90
N LEU A 21 4.60 14.56 12.10
CA LEU A 21 3.52 14.45 11.13
C LEU A 21 3.76 15.30 9.87
N SER A 22 4.37 16.49 10.01
CA SER A 22 4.77 17.31 8.86
C SER A 22 5.82 16.60 8.01
N TYR A 23 6.85 16.02 8.63
CA TYR A 23 7.90 15.27 7.91
C TYR A 23 7.34 14.03 7.23
N SER A 24 6.44 13.28 7.87
CA SER A 24 5.82 12.10 7.27
C SER A 24 4.92 12.40 6.08
N ARG A 25 4.58 13.68 5.86
CA ARG A 25 3.76 14.18 4.75
C ARG A 25 4.56 14.95 3.69
N GLY A 26 5.88 14.80 3.66
CA GLY A 26 6.76 15.42 2.67
C GLY A 26 7.55 16.62 3.19
N GLY A 27 7.27 17.15 4.39
CA GLY A 27 8.11 18.13 5.09
C GLY A 27 7.95 19.61 4.67
N ASP A 28 7.33 19.91 3.54
CA ASP A 28 7.15 21.26 3.01
C ASP A 28 5.87 21.95 3.49
N GLN A 29 5.42 21.61 4.68
CA GLN A 29 4.18 22.09 5.28
C GLN A 29 4.35 22.43 6.75
N VAL A 30 3.45 23.25 7.27
CA VAL A 30 3.32 23.55 8.68
C VAL A 30 2.17 22.74 9.27
N ALA A 31 2.43 21.93 10.27
CA ALA A 31 1.40 21.28 11.07
C ALA A 31 1.18 22.06 12.38
N VAL A 32 -0.06 22.31 12.72
CA VAL A 32 -0.48 22.92 13.99
C VAL A 32 -1.32 21.92 14.75
N LYS A 33 -0.83 21.47 15.90
CA LYS A 33 -1.53 20.55 16.81
C LYS A 33 -1.97 21.30 18.06
N THR A 34 -3.25 21.17 18.42
CA THR A 34 -3.88 21.72 19.61
C THR A 34 -4.32 20.58 20.52
N LEU A 35 -4.48 20.82 21.83
CA LEU A 35 -4.84 19.78 22.81
C LEU A 35 -6.18 19.09 22.49
N ASP A 36 -7.16 19.84 22.02
CA ASP A 36 -8.55 19.37 21.88
C ASP A 36 -9.10 19.52 20.44
N GLU A 37 -8.24 19.81 19.45
CA GLU A 37 -8.66 20.00 18.05
C GLU A 37 -7.89 19.08 17.10
N GLU A 38 -8.51 18.77 15.95
CA GLU A 38 -7.83 18.10 14.86
C GLU A 38 -6.63 18.89 14.34
N ILE A 39 -5.60 18.17 13.90
CA ILE A 39 -4.38 18.79 13.38
C ILE A 39 -4.67 19.55 12.11
N ARG A 40 -4.25 20.81 12.05
CA ARG A 40 -4.36 21.66 10.86
C ARG A 40 -3.03 21.69 10.11
N TYR A 41 -3.09 21.50 8.80
CA TYR A 41 -1.94 21.56 7.93
C TYR A 41 -2.02 22.76 7.00
N PHE A 42 -0.87 23.43 6.78
CA PHE A 42 -0.73 24.59 5.90
C PHE A 42 0.47 24.40 4.99
N GLY A 43 0.32 24.60 3.69
CA GLY A 43 1.33 24.29 2.66
C GLY A 43 1.27 22.86 2.18
N GLY A 44 2.35 22.35 1.61
CA GLY A 44 2.43 20.99 1.06
C GLY A 44 1.98 20.90 -0.40
N ASN A 45 1.99 22.00 -1.11
CA ASN A 45 1.64 22.07 -2.55
C ASN A 45 2.89 22.17 -3.46
N SER A 46 4.09 22.19 -2.90
CA SER A 46 5.27 22.17 -3.76
C SER A 46 5.44 20.80 -4.38
N GLU A 47 5.63 20.74 -5.68
CA GLU A 47 6.25 19.61 -6.38
C GLU A 47 7.63 19.42 -5.74
N ASN A 48 7.69 18.69 -4.64
CA ASN A 48 8.94 18.38 -3.95
C ASN A 48 9.85 17.70 -4.94
N SER A 49 10.98 18.32 -5.14
CA SER A 49 11.88 18.03 -6.22
C SER A 49 12.18 16.53 -6.26
N GLU A 50 11.96 15.89 -7.40
CA GLU A 50 12.33 14.50 -7.70
C GLU A 50 13.72 14.14 -7.16
N LYS A 51 14.63 15.13 -7.07
CA LYS A 51 15.96 14.96 -6.51
C LYS A 51 15.96 14.61 -5.01
N ALA A 52 15.11 15.23 -4.19
CA ALA A 52 15.03 14.95 -2.76
C ALA A 52 14.48 13.54 -2.52
N ASN A 53 13.48 13.12 -3.32
CA ASN A 53 12.89 11.79 -3.23
C ASN A 53 13.90 10.70 -3.61
N ARG A 54 14.70 10.89 -4.65
CA ARG A 54 15.75 9.92 -5.06
C ARG A 54 16.84 9.76 -4.01
N VAL A 55 17.29 10.85 -3.37
CA VAL A 55 18.28 10.76 -2.26
C VAL A 55 17.69 9.98 -1.09
N ARG A 56 16.43 10.25 -0.73
CA ARG A 56 15.74 9.53 0.33
C ARG A 56 15.59 8.05 0.00
N ALA A 57 15.10 7.70 -1.20
CA ALA A 57 14.95 6.33 -1.66
C ALA A 57 16.28 5.56 -1.60
N ARG A 58 17.39 6.20 -2.02
CA ARG A 58 18.72 5.60 -1.92
C ARG A 58 19.12 5.29 -0.48
N VAL A 59 18.93 6.21 0.45
CA VAL A 59 19.24 6.02 1.88
C VAL A 59 18.37 4.89 2.45
N ILE A 60 17.06 4.90 2.17
CA ILE A 60 16.12 3.86 2.60
C ILE A 60 16.56 2.49 2.07
N SER A 61 16.88 2.39 0.77
CA SER A 61 17.32 1.15 0.14
C SER A 61 18.56 0.57 0.79
N GLN A 62 19.57 1.41 1.08
CA GLN A 62 20.79 0.98 1.74
C GLN A 62 20.57 0.57 3.20
N THR A 63 19.72 1.32 3.93
CA THR A 63 19.36 0.99 5.32
C THR A 63 18.60 -0.32 5.38
N LEU A 64 17.60 -0.50 4.51
CA LEU A 64 16.83 -1.74 4.42
C LEU A 64 17.72 -2.94 4.13
N ALA A 65 18.63 -2.82 3.16
CA ALA A 65 19.62 -3.87 2.84
C ALA A 65 20.52 -4.20 4.03
N SER A 66 20.93 -3.21 4.83
CA SER A 66 21.71 -3.42 6.05
C SER A 66 20.92 -4.18 7.11
N LEU A 67 19.66 -3.81 7.33
CA LEU A 67 18.77 -4.49 8.29
C LEU A 67 18.53 -5.94 7.89
N ILE A 68 18.24 -6.20 6.62
CA ILE A 68 18.05 -7.55 6.07
C ILE A 68 19.29 -8.41 6.30
N LYS A 69 20.49 -7.90 6.00
CA LYS A 69 21.74 -8.64 6.19
C LYS A 69 22.01 -9.02 7.65
N GLN A 70 21.58 -8.19 8.58
CA GLN A 70 21.75 -8.39 10.03
C GLN A 70 20.68 -9.30 10.64
N SER A 71 19.61 -9.62 9.90
CA SER A 71 18.53 -10.46 10.39
C SER A 71 18.78 -11.94 10.07
N GLU A 72 18.26 -12.83 10.89
CA GLU A 72 18.25 -14.28 10.62
C GLU A 72 17.25 -14.61 9.52
N ASN A 73 16.04 -14.08 9.65
CA ASN A 73 14.96 -14.23 8.70
C ASN A 73 14.15 -12.93 8.56
N VAL A 74 13.35 -12.85 7.50
CA VAL A 74 12.50 -11.69 7.22
C VAL A 74 11.05 -12.17 7.07
N LEU A 75 10.15 -11.56 7.83
CA LEU A 75 8.71 -11.71 7.64
C LEU A 75 8.16 -10.49 6.93
N VAL A 76 7.31 -10.69 5.94
CA VAL A 76 6.67 -9.61 5.18
C VAL A 76 5.18 -9.71 5.32
N MET A 77 4.53 -8.63 5.73
CA MET A 77 3.10 -8.62 6.01
C MET A 77 2.44 -7.36 5.47
N GLY A 78 1.31 -7.52 4.77
CA GLY A 78 0.45 -6.45 4.32
C GLY A 78 -0.74 -6.19 5.26
N HIS A 79 -1.81 -5.59 4.69
CA HIS A 79 -3.05 -5.34 5.43
C HIS A 79 -4.05 -6.51 5.33
N LYS A 80 -5.03 -6.54 6.26
CA LYS A 80 -6.22 -7.39 6.15
C LYS A 80 -6.89 -7.14 4.80
N GLN A 81 -7.48 -8.18 4.20
CA GLN A 81 -8.04 -8.10 2.85
C GLN A 81 -7.02 -7.63 1.80
N SER A 82 -5.78 -8.16 1.90
CA SER A 82 -4.70 -7.79 0.98
C SER A 82 -5.16 -7.80 -0.47
N ASP A 83 -4.99 -6.67 -1.12
CA ASP A 83 -5.19 -6.49 -2.56
C ASP A 83 -3.91 -6.81 -3.35
N LEU A 84 -3.89 -6.51 -4.63
CA LEU A 84 -2.73 -6.79 -5.48
C LEU A 84 -1.57 -5.82 -5.28
N ASP A 85 -1.78 -4.59 -4.73
CA ASP A 85 -0.64 -3.72 -4.38
C ASP A 85 0.05 -4.27 -3.13
N SER A 86 -0.69 -4.55 -2.08
CA SER A 86 -0.17 -5.15 -0.85
C SER A 86 0.55 -6.48 -1.10
N PHE A 87 -0.04 -7.36 -1.91
CA PHE A 87 0.58 -8.64 -2.25
C PHE A 87 1.78 -8.49 -3.18
N GLY A 88 1.69 -7.63 -4.20
CA GLY A 88 2.79 -7.31 -5.12
C GLY A 88 3.97 -6.67 -4.38
N ALA A 89 3.70 -5.76 -3.45
CA ALA A 89 4.69 -5.17 -2.56
C ALA A 89 5.38 -6.22 -1.68
N SER A 90 4.60 -7.18 -1.14
CA SER A 90 5.15 -8.29 -0.35
C SER A 90 6.08 -9.18 -1.19
N LEU A 91 5.70 -9.50 -2.43
CA LEU A 91 6.56 -10.24 -3.37
C LEU A 91 7.82 -9.43 -3.73
N ALA A 92 7.70 -8.12 -3.96
CA ALA A 92 8.83 -7.25 -4.26
C ALA A 92 9.85 -7.24 -3.11
N ILE A 93 9.40 -7.12 -1.85
CA ILE A 93 10.27 -7.22 -0.68
C ILE A 93 10.90 -8.62 -0.59
N LYS A 94 10.13 -9.69 -0.82
CA LYS A 94 10.70 -11.04 -0.83
C LYS A 94 11.85 -11.14 -1.82
N LYS A 95 11.69 -10.62 -3.05
CA LYS A 95 12.75 -10.63 -4.07
C LYS A 95 13.95 -9.77 -3.67
N PHE A 96 13.69 -8.63 -3.00
CA PHE A 96 14.75 -7.80 -2.45
C PHE A 96 15.56 -8.56 -1.39
N VAL A 97 14.90 -9.34 -0.52
CA VAL A 97 15.55 -10.16 0.53
C VAL A 97 16.30 -11.32 -0.09
N ASP A 98 15.70 -12.03 -1.05
CA ASP A 98 16.31 -13.18 -1.75
C ASP A 98 17.65 -12.81 -2.40
N ALA A 99 17.76 -11.58 -2.93
CA ALA A 99 19.01 -11.07 -3.53
C ALA A 99 20.20 -10.96 -2.54
N PHE A 100 19.93 -11.02 -1.25
CA PHE A 100 20.95 -11.07 -0.18
C PHE A 100 21.11 -12.48 0.42
N GLU A 101 20.56 -13.50 -0.24
CA GLU A 101 20.63 -14.90 0.21
C GLU A 101 20.02 -15.10 1.62
N LYS A 102 19.00 -14.28 1.96
CA LYS A 102 18.28 -14.36 3.22
C LYS A 102 16.89 -14.98 3.01
N GLN A 103 16.43 -15.69 4.05
CA GLN A 103 15.12 -16.33 4.00
C GLN A 103 14.01 -15.30 4.25
N ALA A 104 13.10 -15.17 3.30
CA ALA A 104 11.91 -14.32 3.42
C ALA A 104 10.62 -15.15 3.38
N TYR A 105 9.67 -14.78 4.25
CA TYR A 105 8.35 -15.37 4.30
C TYR A 105 7.29 -14.27 4.13
N VAL A 106 6.37 -14.48 3.20
CA VAL A 106 5.21 -13.61 3.00
C VAL A 106 4.05 -14.15 3.83
N ILE A 107 3.53 -13.32 4.74
CA ILE A 107 2.40 -13.67 5.60
C ILE A 107 1.11 -13.36 4.85
N LEU A 108 0.27 -14.36 4.67
CA LEU A 108 -1.08 -14.21 4.10
C LEU A 108 -2.10 -14.95 4.97
N ASP A 109 -3.26 -14.34 5.14
CA ASP A 109 -4.43 -14.99 5.70
C ASP A 109 -5.41 -15.31 4.56
N GLU A 110 -5.41 -16.57 4.10
CA GLU A 110 -6.25 -17.02 2.98
C GLU A 110 -7.74 -16.78 3.21
N SER A 111 -8.18 -16.68 4.47
CA SER A 111 -9.58 -16.46 4.81
C SER A 111 -10.05 -15.02 4.59
N SER A 112 -9.12 -14.07 4.56
CA SER A 112 -9.38 -12.62 4.46
C SER A 112 -8.91 -11.97 3.16
N LEU A 113 -8.29 -12.73 2.23
CA LEU A 113 -7.78 -12.19 0.97
C LEU A 113 -8.91 -11.70 0.06
N GLU A 114 -8.63 -10.60 -0.65
CA GLU A 114 -9.43 -10.25 -1.81
C GLU A 114 -9.42 -11.40 -2.83
N GLU A 115 -10.54 -11.68 -3.49
CA GLU A 115 -10.70 -12.85 -4.35
C GLU A 115 -9.64 -12.94 -5.46
N LYS A 116 -9.33 -11.82 -6.12
CA LYS A 116 -8.34 -11.76 -7.20
C LYS A 116 -6.94 -12.06 -6.68
N THR A 117 -6.58 -11.48 -5.55
CA THR A 117 -5.31 -11.73 -4.85
C THR A 117 -5.20 -13.17 -4.41
N GLY A 118 -6.27 -13.73 -3.82
CA GLY A 118 -6.32 -15.13 -3.40
C GLY A 118 -6.15 -16.11 -4.57
N ASN A 119 -6.74 -15.81 -5.74
CA ASN A 119 -6.58 -16.63 -6.93
C ASN A 119 -5.12 -16.64 -7.43
N ILE A 120 -4.43 -15.53 -7.38
CA ILE A 120 -3.01 -15.44 -7.76
C ILE A 120 -2.12 -16.08 -6.70
N ALA A 121 -2.33 -15.79 -5.42
CA ALA A 121 -1.56 -16.37 -4.33
C ALA A 121 -1.61 -17.92 -4.39
N ARG A 122 -2.81 -18.51 -4.53
CA ARG A 122 -2.96 -19.99 -4.68
C ARG A 122 -2.26 -20.55 -5.89
N LYS A 123 -2.12 -19.80 -7.00
CA LYS A 123 -1.34 -20.24 -8.16
C LYS A 123 0.15 -20.23 -7.84
N LEU A 124 0.67 -19.16 -7.24
CA LEU A 124 2.08 -19.05 -6.87
C LEU A 124 2.47 -20.10 -5.82
N MET A 125 1.63 -20.36 -4.82
CA MET A 125 1.89 -21.37 -3.79
C MET A 125 2.06 -22.80 -4.34
N LYS A 126 1.59 -23.07 -5.56
CA LYS A 126 1.80 -24.37 -6.24
C LYS A 126 3.16 -24.49 -6.92
N GLU A 127 3.84 -23.39 -7.15
CA GLU A 127 5.17 -23.37 -7.73
C GLU A 127 6.21 -23.75 -6.66
N ASP A 128 7.13 -24.64 -6.99
CA ASP A 128 8.11 -25.18 -6.02
C ASP A 128 8.93 -24.10 -5.32
N MET A 129 9.20 -23.00 -5.99
CA MET A 129 9.97 -21.89 -5.45
C MET A 129 9.26 -21.09 -4.33
N TYR A 130 7.92 -21.16 -4.26
CA TYR A 130 7.13 -20.53 -3.20
C TYR A 130 6.73 -21.48 -2.09
N LYS A 131 7.07 -22.77 -2.26
CA LYS A 131 6.71 -23.78 -1.28
C LYS A 131 7.30 -23.48 0.08
N GLY A 132 6.43 -23.20 1.04
CA GLY A 132 6.82 -22.80 2.40
C GLY A 132 7.31 -21.36 2.57
N SER A 133 7.31 -20.52 1.50
CA SER A 133 7.63 -19.08 1.60
C SER A 133 6.41 -18.21 1.81
N ILE A 134 5.21 -18.69 1.45
CA ILE A 134 3.94 -18.04 1.76
C ILE A 134 3.34 -18.79 2.94
N ILE A 135 3.12 -18.11 4.07
CA ILE A 135 2.78 -18.72 5.35
C ILE A 135 1.58 -18.03 6.00
N SER A 136 0.90 -18.74 6.88
CA SER A 136 -0.18 -18.17 7.71
C SER A 136 0.39 -17.32 8.86
N PRO A 137 -0.42 -16.43 9.46
CA PRO A 137 -0.04 -15.67 10.66
C PRO A 137 0.39 -16.60 11.83
N MET A 138 -0.29 -17.70 12.02
CA MET A 138 0.06 -18.68 13.07
C MET A 138 1.47 -19.26 12.84
N LYS A 139 1.80 -19.59 11.57
CA LYS A 139 3.15 -20.07 11.24
C LYS A 139 4.21 -18.99 11.42
N ALA A 140 3.88 -17.73 11.13
CA ALA A 140 4.77 -16.60 11.37
C ALA A 140 5.09 -16.46 12.86
N MET A 141 4.10 -16.63 13.74
CA MET A 141 4.31 -16.61 15.19
C MET A 141 5.33 -17.66 15.67
N ASP A 142 5.42 -18.82 15.02
CA ASP A 142 6.41 -19.84 15.36
C ASP A 142 7.84 -19.45 14.91
N LEU A 143 7.98 -18.59 13.92
CA LEU A 143 9.26 -18.21 13.31
C LEU A 143 9.88 -16.94 13.91
N ILE A 144 9.08 -16.10 14.59
CA ILE A 144 9.56 -14.84 15.18
C ILE A 144 10.50 -15.13 16.37
N ASN A 145 11.70 -14.54 16.28
CA ASN A 145 12.69 -14.46 17.34
C ASN A 145 13.34 -13.05 17.37
N GLU A 146 14.29 -12.79 18.27
CA GLU A 146 14.97 -11.49 18.45
C GLU A 146 15.75 -11.03 17.22
N GLU A 147 16.11 -11.94 16.30
CA GLU A 147 16.83 -11.63 15.06
C GLU A 147 15.92 -11.54 13.85
N THR A 148 14.62 -11.72 14.02
CA THR A 148 13.62 -11.59 12.95
C THR A 148 13.36 -10.12 12.60
N LEU A 149 13.34 -9.80 11.32
CA LEU A 149 12.90 -8.51 10.80
C LEU A 149 11.48 -8.64 10.24
N LEU A 150 10.52 -7.91 10.80
CA LEU A 150 9.18 -7.77 10.25
C LEU A 150 9.12 -6.54 9.35
N ILE A 151 8.71 -6.71 8.10
CA ILE A 151 8.49 -5.62 7.14
C ILE A 151 6.99 -5.54 6.83
N CYS A 152 6.36 -4.47 7.31
CA CYS A 152 4.97 -4.17 7.01
C CYS A 152 4.91 -3.31 5.74
N VAL A 153 4.18 -3.80 4.74
CA VAL A 153 4.03 -3.13 3.44
C VAL A 153 2.58 -2.74 3.23
N ASP A 154 2.38 -1.60 2.59
CA ASP A 154 1.06 -1.08 2.22
C ASP A 154 0.11 -0.91 3.42
N ASN A 155 0.70 -0.79 4.59
CA ASN A 155 0.00 -0.57 5.84
C ASN A 155 0.94 -0.06 6.93
N HIS A 156 0.50 0.96 7.66
CA HIS A 156 1.20 1.50 8.82
C HIS A 156 0.38 1.42 10.11
N LYS A 157 -0.86 0.87 10.04
CA LYS A 157 -1.78 0.80 11.16
C LYS A 157 -1.86 -0.63 11.70
N PRO A 158 -1.56 -0.87 12.99
CA PRO A 158 -1.66 -2.21 13.59
C PRO A 158 -3.04 -2.84 13.40
N THR A 159 -4.11 -2.04 13.59
CA THR A 159 -5.51 -2.50 13.50
C THR A 159 -5.92 -2.98 12.11
N LEU A 160 -5.22 -2.54 11.05
CA LEU A 160 -5.46 -2.96 9.67
C LEU A 160 -4.49 -4.06 9.21
N ALA A 161 -3.46 -4.39 9.97
CA ALA A 161 -2.51 -5.45 9.62
C ALA A 161 -3.17 -6.84 9.61
N ILE A 162 -2.62 -7.76 8.83
CA ILE A 162 -3.09 -9.16 8.79
C ILE A 162 -3.14 -9.76 10.20
N SER A 163 -2.13 -9.47 11.04
CA SER A 163 -2.10 -9.90 12.44
C SER A 163 -1.41 -8.85 13.31
N GLU A 164 -2.15 -8.33 14.30
CA GLU A 164 -1.61 -7.45 15.33
C GLU A 164 -0.65 -8.22 16.24
N GLU A 165 -0.95 -9.49 16.55
CA GLU A 165 -0.12 -10.35 17.40
C GLU A 165 1.29 -10.55 16.83
N VAL A 166 1.41 -10.64 15.50
CA VAL A 166 2.72 -10.73 14.82
C VAL A 166 3.50 -9.42 15.00
N ILE A 167 2.84 -8.26 14.92
CA ILE A 167 3.48 -6.95 15.15
C ILE A 167 3.95 -6.84 16.59
N ASP A 168 3.09 -7.17 17.56
CA ASP A 168 3.38 -7.07 19.00
C ASP A 168 4.53 -7.97 19.44
N LYS A 169 4.73 -9.09 18.73
CA LYS A 169 5.82 -10.02 19.01
C LYS A 169 7.14 -9.64 18.38
N ALA A 170 7.13 -8.83 17.32
CA ALA A 170 8.33 -8.51 16.56
C ALA A 170 9.12 -7.35 17.19
N ASP A 171 10.39 -7.59 17.55
CA ASP A 171 11.28 -6.56 18.11
C ASP A 171 11.74 -5.53 17.09
N LYS A 172 11.80 -5.92 15.80
CA LYS A 172 12.32 -5.09 14.70
C LYS A 172 11.27 -4.96 13.62
N VAL A 173 10.61 -3.80 13.56
CA VAL A 173 9.56 -3.52 12.59
C VAL A 173 10.01 -2.44 11.60
N VAL A 174 9.82 -2.69 10.32
CA VAL A 174 9.98 -1.73 9.22
C VAL A 174 8.62 -1.47 8.61
N VAL A 175 8.32 -0.21 8.29
CA VAL A 175 7.08 0.20 7.61
C VAL A 175 7.41 0.82 6.26
N ILE A 176 6.80 0.31 5.18
CA ILE A 176 6.88 0.86 3.82
C ILE A 176 5.46 1.02 3.30
N ASP A 177 5.01 2.27 3.14
CA ASP A 177 3.61 2.54 2.81
C ASP A 177 3.47 3.88 2.05
N HIS A 178 2.46 3.96 1.17
CA HIS A 178 2.14 5.18 0.43
C HIS A 178 0.92 5.93 0.98
N HIS A 179 0.25 5.38 1.97
CA HIS A 179 -0.90 6.03 2.58
C HIS A 179 -0.50 7.22 3.46
N ARG A 180 -1.42 8.17 3.62
CA ARG A 180 -1.21 9.30 4.53
C ARG A 180 -1.21 8.84 5.98
N ARG A 181 -0.20 9.24 6.73
CA ARG A 181 -0.10 8.92 8.15
C ARG A 181 -1.31 9.43 8.93
N GLY A 182 -1.96 8.51 9.65
CA GLY A 182 -2.99 8.78 10.65
C GLY A 182 -2.45 8.83 12.08
N GLU A 183 -3.34 8.93 13.05
CA GLU A 183 -3.00 8.85 14.48
C GLU A 183 -2.66 7.41 14.91
N ASP A 184 -3.39 6.42 14.35
CA ASP A 184 -3.08 5.01 14.50
C ASP A 184 -1.85 4.68 13.66
N PHE A 185 -0.74 4.35 14.31
CA PHE A 185 0.53 4.04 13.67
C PHE A 185 1.31 3.03 14.50
N MET A 186 2.05 2.14 13.83
CA MET A 186 2.91 1.14 14.49
C MET A 186 3.90 1.80 15.44
N ASP A 187 4.05 1.24 16.64
CA ASP A 187 4.92 1.78 17.67
C ASP A 187 6.39 1.62 17.29
N SER A 188 7.12 2.72 17.34
CA SER A 188 8.59 2.78 17.25
C SER A 188 9.25 1.89 16.18
N PRO A 189 8.80 1.90 14.91
CA PRO A 189 9.47 1.12 13.87
C PRO A 189 10.91 1.60 13.69
N ILE A 190 11.84 0.65 13.48
CA ILE A 190 13.27 0.93 13.29
C ILE A 190 13.56 1.62 11.96
N LEU A 191 12.67 1.48 10.99
CA LEU A 191 12.71 2.19 9.71
C LEU A 191 11.29 2.48 9.25
N THR A 192 11.06 3.72 8.80
CA THR A 192 9.78 4.14 8.21
C THR A 192 10.03 4.77 6.84
N TYR A 193 9.49 4.17 5.80
CA TYR A 193 9.41 4.76 4.46
C TYR A 193 7.95 5.01 4.11
N LEU A 194 7.47 6.18 4.48
CA LEU A 194 6.12 6.65 4.22
C LEU A 194 6.18 7.77 3.17
N GLU A 195 5.52 7.58 2.02
CA GLU A 195 5.58 8.51 0.88
C GLU A 195 4.21 8.66 0.21
N PRO A 196 3.35 9.55 0.73
CA PRO A 196 2.00 9.74 0.19
C PRO A 196 1.93 10.32 -1.24
N ALA A 197 3.06 10.75 -1.80
CA ALA A 197 3.14 11.18 -3.19
C ALA A 197 3.38 10.01 -4.17
N ALA A 198 3.67 8.82 -3.66
CA ALA A 198 3.76 7.61 -4.49
C ALA A 198 2.37 7.14 -4.91
N SER A 199 2.31 6.51 -6.07
CA SER A 199 1.06 5.97 -6.59
C SER A 199 0.64 4.65 -5.92
N SER A 200 1.61 3.89 -5.42
CA SER A 200 1.43 2.57 -4.82
C SER A 200 2.65 2.18 -3.99
N THR A 201 2.49 1.20 -3.12
CA THR A 201 3.61 0.65 -2.35
C THR A 201 4.57 -0.16 -3.23
N VAL A 202 4.06 -0.82 -4.27
CA VAL A 202 4.92 -1.44 -5.31
C VAL A 202 5.84 -0.42 -5.94
N GLU A 203 5.35 0.79 -6.28
CA GLU A 203 6.18 1.87 -6.84
C GLU A 203 7.36 2.19 -5.94
N LEU A 204 7.12 2.31 -4.63
CA LEU A 204 8.15 2.60 -3.64
C LEU A 204 9.24 1.51 -3.61
N ILE A 205 8.82 0.24 -3.56
CA ILE A 205 9.75 -0.87 -3.36
C ILE A 205 10.56 -1.15 -4.63
N VAL A 206 9.94 -1.14 -5.80
CA VAL A 206 10.63 -1.37 -7.09
C VAL A 206 11.63 -0.25 -7.38
N GLU A 207 11.35 1.00 -6.97
CA GLU A 207 12.34 2.09 -7.02
C GLU A 207 13.57 1.77 -6.17
N LEU A 208 13.42 1.13 -4.99
CA LEU A 208 14.57 0.77 -4.14
C LEU A 208 15.55 -0.20 -4.80
N PHE A 209 15.09 -1.01 -5.76
CA PHE A 209 15.95 -1.96 -6.49
C PHE A 209 17.09 -1.25 -7.24
N GLU A 210 16.85 -0.02 -7.74
CA GLU A 210 17.85 0.76 -8.50
C GLU A 210 19.09 1.13 -7.69
N TYR A 211 18.98 1.16 -6.38
CA TYR A 211 20.05 1.60 -5.50
C TYR A 211 20.88 0.45 -4.93
N GLN A 212 20.59 -0.79 -5.36
CA GLN A 212 21.34 -1.97 -4.99
C GLN A 212 22.39 -2.32 -6.05
N ARG A 213 23.49 -2.91 -5.60
CA ARG A 213 24.56 -3.42 -6.47
C ARG A 213 24.35 -4.88 -6.86
N VAL A 214 23.54 -5.59 -6.08
CA VAL A 214 23.16 -6.97 -6.35
C VAL A 214 21.99 -6.97 -7.33
N GLU A 215 21.97 -7.93 -8.23
CA GLU A 215 20.84 -8.12 -9.14
C GLU A 215 19.66 -8.70 -8.37
N ILE A 216 18.49 -8.11 -8.56
CA ILE A 216 17.24 -8.56 -7.95
C ILE A 216 16.44 -9.23 -9.06
N GLU A 217 16.48 -10.56 -9.04
CA GLU A 217 15.71 -11.37 -10.01
C GLU A 217 14.24 -11.39 -9.67
N VAL A 218 13.44 -10.79 -10.56
CA VAL A 218 11.97 -10.81 -10.49
C VAL A 218 11.44 -11.65 -11.64
N LEU A 219 10.60 -12.63 -11.33
CA LEU A 219 10.01 -13.47 -12.36
C LEU A 219 8.90 -12.75 -13.13
N PRO A 220 8.63 -13.12 -14.39
CA PRO A 220 7.60 -12.48 -15.21
C PRO A 220 6.21 -12.44 -14.55
N MET A 221 5.84 -13.48 -13.79
CA MET A 221 4.56 -13.51 -13.10
C MET A 221 4.54 -12.58 -11.89
N GLU A 222 5.63 -12.49 -11.13
CA GLU A 222 5.78 -11.54 -10.01
C GLU A 222 5.72 -10.10 -10.51
N ALA A 223 6.48 -9.78 -11.56
CA ALA A 223 6.43 -8.48 -12.20
C ALA A 223 5.03 -8.13 -12.73
N THR A 224 4.28 -9.14 -13.21
CA THR A 224 2.89 -8.98 -13.67
C THR A 224 1.95 -8.65 -12.50
N VAL A 225 2.12 -9.31 -11.35
CA VAL A 225 1.34 -9.03 -10.13
C VAL A 225 1.65 -7.64 -9.61
N MET A 226 2.93 -7.27 -9.53
CA MET A 226 3.35 -5.91 -9.14
C MET A 226 2.74 -4.85 -10.07
N TYR A 227 2.77 -5.09 -11.37
CA TYR A 227 2.17 -4.19 -12.35
C TYR A 227 0.64 -4.07 -12.17
N ALA A 228 -0.04 -5.19 -11.86
CA ALA A 228 -1.47 -5.18 -11.57
C ALA A 228 -1.81 -4.40 -10.29
N GLY A 229 -0.97 -4.47 -9.24
CA GLY A 229 -1.10 -3.63 -8.03
C GLY A 229 -1.05 -2.15 -8.38
N MET A 230 -0.04 -1.71 -9.14
CA MET A 230 0.04 -0.31 -9.61
C MET A 230 -1.19 0.12 -10.41
N LEU A 231 -1.76 -0.77 -11.24
CA LEU A 231 -2.98 -0.46 -12.01
C LEU A 231 -4.20 -0.20 -11.12
N ILE A 232 -4.34 -0.94 -10.02
CA ILE A 232 -5.46 -0.75 -9.06
C ILE A 232 -5.38 0.65 -8.44
N ASP A 233 -4.28 0.98 -7.83
CA ASP A 233 -4.11 2.22 -7.06
C ASP A 233 -4.12 3.47 -7.91
N THR A 234 -3.73 3.33 -9.17
CA THR A 234 -3.74 4.42 -10.13
C THR A 234 -5.03 4.50 -10.96
N ASN A 235 -6.01 3.66 -10.66
CA ASN A 235 -7.20 3.52 -11.50
C ASN A 235 -6.80 3.42 -13.00
N TYR A 236 -5.96 2.43 -13.32
CA TYR A 236 -5.42 2.21 -14.67
C TYR A 236 -4.62 3.40 -15.22
N PHE A 237 -3.75 3.98 -14.40
CA PHE A 237 -2.95 5.18 -14.71
C PHE A 237 -3.76 6.44 -15.01
N ARG A 238 -4.98 6.55 -14.47
CA ARG A 238 -5.83 7.75 -14.62
C ARG A 238 -5.65 8.75 -13.48
N THR A 239 -5.33 8.27 -12.29
CA THR A 239 -5.24 9.09 -11.07
C THR A 239 -3.96 8.77 -10.30
N HIS A 240 -3.48 9.73 -9.50
CA HIS A 240 -2.32 9.58 -8.62
C HIS A 240 -1.04 9.10 -9.32
N VAL A 241 -0.80 9.54 -10.56
CA VAL A 241 0.38 9.16 -11.34
C VAL A 241 1.38 10.30 -11.41
N GLY A 242 2.66 9.95 -11.30
CA GLY A 242 3.80 10.85 -11.48
C GLY A 242 4.80 10.28 -12.49
N SER A 243 5.89 11.00 -12.74
CA SER A 243 6.98 10.50 -13.61
C SER A 243 7.57 9.18 -13.08
N ARG A 244 7.70 9.05 -11.75
CA ARG A 244 8.17 7.84 -11.07
C ARG A 244 7.27 6.63 -11.35
N THR A 245 5.96 6.80 -11.35
CA THR A 245 4.99 5.74 -11.67
C THR A 245 5.28 5.11 -13.03
N PHE A 246 5.50 5.93 -14.05
CA PHE A 246 5.81 5.45 -15.41
C PHE A 246 7.22 4.86 -15.52
N GLN A 247 8.20 5.37 -14.78
CA GLN A 247 9.55 4.78 -14.70
C GLN A 247 9.49 3.37 -14.11
N VAL A 248 8.76 3.18 -12.99
CA VAL A 248 8.58 1.87 -12.38
C VAL A 248 7.78 0.93 -13.26
N ALA A 249 6.71 1.41 -13.92
CA ALA A 249 5.95 0.61 -14.88
C ALA A 249 6.82 0.14 -16.07
N SER A 250 7.71 1.00 -16.59
CA SER A 250 8.69 0.63 -17.61
C SER A 250 9.65 -0.44 -17.11
N ARG A 251 10.14 -0.30 -15.88
CA ARG A 251 11.05 -1.26 -15.27
C ARG A 251 10.41 -2.62 -15.05
N LEU A 252 9.17 -2.66 -14.58
CA LEU A 252 8.41 -3.92 -14.47
C LEU A 252 8.23 -4.57 -15.85
N LYS A 253 8.08 -3.76 -16.91
CA LYS A 253 8.03 -4.28 -18.27
C LYS A 253 9.38 -4.85 -18.74
N GLU A 254 10.50 -4.24 -18.36
CA GLU A 254 11.85 -4.80 -18.57
C GLU A 254 12.04 -6.14 -17.84
N MET A 255 11.46 -6.27 -16.64
CA MET A 255 11.37 -7.52 -15.87
C MET A 255 10.33 -8.50 -16.45
N GLN A 256 9.89 -8.28 -17.69
CA GLN A 256 8.99 -9.13 -18.46
C GLN A 256 7.55 -9.20 -17.90
N ALA A 257 7.07 -8.18 -17.18
CA ALA A 257 5.67 -8.09 -16.82
C ALA A 257 4.77 -8.23 -18.07
N ASN A 258 3.78 -9.09 -17.99
CA ASN A 258 2.78 -9.26 -19.04
C ASN A 258 1.61 -8.29 -18.77
N VAL A 259 1.64 -7.15 -19.45
CA VAL A 259 0.63 -6.08 -19.28
C VAL A 259 -0.79 -6.59 -19.59
N SER A 260 -0.97 -7.35 -20.67
CA SER A 260 -2.29 -7.89 -21.03
C SER A 260 -2.81 -8.84 -19.93
N LYS A 261 -1.92 -9.64 -19.34
CA LYS A 261 -2.27 -10.54 -18.24
C LYS A 261 -2.60 -9.77 -16.95
N ALA A 262 -1.92 -8.66 -16.68
CA ALA A 262 -2.25 -7.79 -15.55
C ALA A 262 -3.69 -7.23 -15.68
N TYR A 263 -4.06 -6.75 -16.87
CA TYR A 263 -5.43 -6.33 -17.14
C TYR A 263 -6.44 -7.48 -17.01
N GLU A 264 -6.10 -8.69 -17.50
CA GLU A 264 -6.95 -9.89 -17.37
C GLU A 264 -7.19 -10.26 -15.89
N ILE A 265 -6.15 -10.19 -15.05
CA ILE A 265 -6.27 -10.43 -13.60
C ILE A 265 -7.26 -9.46 -12.95
N LEU A 266 -7.32 -8.22 -13.43
CA LEU A 266 -8.18 -7.17 -12.88
C LEU A 266 -9.61 -7.20 -13.42
N GLN A 267 -9.91 -7.99 -14.44
CA GLN A 267 -11.27 -8.12 -14.96
C GLN A 267 -12.24 -8.62 -13.88
N ASP A 268 -13.41 -8.03 -13.85
CA ASP A 268 -14.50 -8.51 -13.02
C ASP A 268 -15.16 -9.73 -13.69
N ASP A 269 -15.69 -10.64 -12.89
CA ASP A 269 -16.49 -11.75 -13.39
C ASP A 269 -17.84 -11.28 -13.93
N TYR A 270 -18.56 -12.20 -14.57
CA TYR A 270 -19.83 -11.90 -15.17
C TYR A 270 -20.87 -11.42 -14.16
N LYS A 271 -20.92 -12.04 -12.97
CA LYS A 271 -21.88 -11.67 -11.91
C LYS A 271 -21.62 -10.26 -11.39
N THR A 272 -20.38 -9.98 -11.02
CA THR A 272 -19.93 -8.64 -10.57
C THR A 272 -20.20 -7.58 -11.62
N THR A 273 -19.96 -7.92 -12.91
CA THR A 273 -20.23 -7.00 -14.02
C THR A 273 -21.72 -6.68 -14.14
N LEU A 274 -22.60 -7.69 -14.03
CA LEU A 274 -24.05 -7.47 -14.05
C LEU A 274 -24.53 -6.65 -12.86
N GLU A 275 -24.03 -6.91 -11.66
CA GLU A 275 -24.37 -6.15 -10.46
C GLU A 275 -23.99 -4.67 -10.63
N LYS A 276 -22.79 -4.38 -11.14
CA LYS A 276 -22.36 -3.01 -11.44
C LYS A 276 -23.26 -2.34 -12.48
N MET A 277 -23.61 -3.05 -13.55
CA MET A 277 -24.50 -2.52 -14.58
C MET A 277 -25.89 -2.20 -14.02
N ASN A 278 -26.45 -3.05 -13.16
CA ASN A 278 -27.74 -2.83 -12.53
C ASN A 278 -27.73 -1.58 -11.64
N ILE A 279 -26.72 -1.43 -10.77
CA ILE A 279 -26.58 -0.25 -9.91
C ILE A 279 -26.38 1.01 -10.76
N SER A 280 -25.58 0.93 -11.83
CA SER A 280 -25.36 2.05 -12.74
C SER A 280 -26.60 2.44 -13.52
N ALA A 281 -27.42 1.47 -13.91
CA ALA A 281 -28.69 1.71 -14.63
C ALA A 281 -29.72 2.43 -13.75
N ASN A 282 -29.66 2.26 -12.43
CA ASN A 282 -30.53 2.95 -11.47
C ASN A 282 -30.02 4.37 -11.12
N ALA A 283 -28.93 4.82 -11.75
CA ALA A 283 -28.39 6.15 -11.48
C ALA A 283 -29.31 7.24 -12.07
N TYR A 284 -29.56 8.27 -11.27
CA TYR A 284 -30.27 9.46 -11.72
C TYR A 284 -29.48 10.73 -11.45
N ARG A 285 -29.74 11.76 -12.23
CA ARG A 285 -29.07 13.05 -12.12
C ARG A 285 -29.61 13.84 -10.94
N PHE A 286 -28.73 14.34 -10.09
CA PHE A 286 -29.03 15.26 -9.02
C PHE A 286 -28.32 16.61 -9.30
N GLY A 287 -29.09 17.63 -9.59
CA GLY A 287 -28.56 18.90 -10.08
C GLY A 287 -27.96 18.79 -11.48
N ASN A 288 -26.91 19.56 -11.74
CA ASN A 288 -26.30 19.63 -13.07
C ASN A 288 -25.10 18.69 -13.25
N ASP A 289 -24.39 18.32 -12.16
CA ASP A 289 -23.10 17.71 -12.20
C ASP A 289 -22.90 16.58 -11.16
N ALA A 290 -23.99 16.08 -10.56
CA ALA A 290 -23.96 14.94 -9.64
C ALA A 290 -24.86 13.80 -10.08
N LEU A 291 -24.51 12.57 -9.71
CA LEU A 291 -25.32 11.36 -9.86
C LEU A 291 -25.54 10.70 -8.48
N ILE A 292 -26.73 10.15 -8.31
CA ILE A 292 -27.05 9.23 -7.22
C ILE A 292 -27.39 7.89 -7.84
N ALA A 293 -26.65 6.84 -7.51
CA ALA A 293 -26.90 5.47 -7.92
C ALA A 293 -27.25 4.61 -6.71
N TYR A 294 -28.13 3.62 -6.89
CA TYR A 294 -28.54 2.75 -5.80
C TYR A 294 -28.71 1.31 -6.27
N GLY A 295 -28.38 0.38 -5.37
CA GLY A 295 -28.67 -1.04 -5.53
C GLY A 295 -30.14 -1.36 -5.25
N ASN A 296 -30.57 -2.59 -5.49
CA ASN A 296 -31.90 -3.04 -5.10
C ASN A 296 -31.99 -3.16 -3.58
N GLU A 297 -33.16 -2.89 -3.00
CA GLU A 297 -33.39 -2.93 -1.54
C GLU A 297 -33.18 -4.34 -0.92
N GLU A 298 -33.26 -5.39 -1.72
CA GLU A 298 -33.12 -6.78 -1.29
C GLU A 298 -31.69 -7.29 -1.36
N ASP A 299 -30.77 -6.55 -2.02
CA ASP A 299 -29.40 -6.97 -2.25
C ASP A 299 -28.43 -6.27 -1.29
N ILE A 300 -27.54 -7.03 -0.65
CA ILE A 300 -26.45 -6.49 0.15
C ILE A 300 -25.22 -6.36 -0.75
N HIS A 301 -24.83 -5.13 -1.03
CA HIS A 301 -23.65 -4.84 -1.84
C HIS A 301 -22.42 -4.55 -0.99
N THR A 302 -21.25 -5.04 -1.44
CA THR A 302 -20.00 -4.78 -0.76
C THR A 302 -19.50 -3.36 -1.05
N ARG A 303 -18.81 -2.74 -0.07
CA ARG A 303 -18.20 -1.41 -0.25
C ARG A 303 -17.27 -1.32 -1.48
N PRO A 304 -16.41 -2.33 -1.78
CA PRO A 304 -15.59 -2.31 -2.98
C PRO A 304 -16.41 -2.25 -4.29
N LEU A 305 -17.52 -2.99 -4.35
CA LEU A 305 -18.41 -2.96 -5.52
C LEU A 305 -19.02 -1.57 -5.74
N LEU A 306 -19.55 -0.97 -4.66
CA LEU A 306 -20.13 0.38 -4.71
C LEU A 306 -19.08 1.43 -5.10
N ALA A 307 -17.85 1.32 -4.60
CA ALA A 307 -16.74 2.19 -4.97
C ALA A 307 -16.38 2.06 -6.46
N LYS A 308 -16.36 0.83 -7.02
CA LYS A 308 -16.13 0.60 -8.45
C LYS A 308 -17.21 1.28 -9.30
N VAL A 309 -18.48 1.14 -8.95
CA VAL A 309 -19.59 1.83 -9.64
C VAL A 309 -19.41 3.34 -9.58
N GLY A 310 -19.09 3.89 -8.41
CA GLY A 310 -18.84 5.32 -8.25
C GLY A 310 -17.71 5.81 -9.15
N ASN A 311 -16.60 5.09 -9.21
CA ASN A 311 -15.48 5.42 -10.08
C ASN A 311 -15.81 5.33 -11.58
N GLU A 312 -16.63 4.36 -11.99
CA GLU A 312 -17.09 4.22 -13.37
C GLU A 312 -18.01 5.39 -13.77
N LEU A 313 -18.95 5.76 -12.92
CA LEU A 313 -19.87 6.87 -13.18
C LEU A 313 -19.18 8.25 -13.14
N LEU A 314 -18.12 8.42 -12.34
CA LEU A 314 -17.28 9.62 -12.36
C LEU A 314 -16.51 9.83 -13.68
N ASN A 315 -16.39 8.81 -14.53
CA ASN A 315 -15.77 8.96 -15.85
C ASN A 315 -16.69 9.68 -16.87
N ILE A 316 -17.95 9.95 -16.53
CA ILE A 316 -18.89 10.72 -17.37
C ILE A 316 -18.45 12.19 -17.31
N SER A 317 -18.14 12.79 -18.48
CA SER A 317 -17.46 14.09 -18.60
C SER A 317 -18.14 15.26 -17.88
N GLU A 318 -19.45 15.19 -17.68
CA GLU A 318 -20.21 16.26 -17.04
C GLU A 318 -20.40 16.07 -15.53
N ILE A 319 -19.97 14.91 -14.99
CA ILE A 319 -20.23 14.53 -13.61
C ILE A 319 -18.99 14.82 -12.76
N LYS A 320 -19.22 15.54 -11.64
CA LYS A 320 -18.18 15.90 -10.67
C LYS A 320 -18.33 15.19 -9.33
N ALA A 321 -19.53 14.66 -9.04
CA ALA A 321 -19.79 13.93 -7.82
C ALA A 321 -20.72 12.74 -8.07
N VAL A 322 -20.43 11.61 -7.42
CA VAL A 322 -21.28 10.41 -7.47
C VAL A 322 -21.50 9.89 -6.06
N PHE A 323 -22.73 9.62 -5.73
CA PHE A 323 -23.14 8.98 -4.48
C PHE A 323 -23.69 7.60 -4.83
N VAL A 324 -23.12 6.55 -4.27
CA VAL A 324 -23.60 5.18 -4.49
C VAL A 324 -24.06 4.62 -3.15
N VAL A 325 -25.29 4.13 -3.12
CA VAL A 325 -25.94 3.58 -1.93
C VAL A 325 -26.34 2.14 -2.20
N GLY A 326 -26.08 1.25 -1.22
CA GLY A 326 -26.40 -0.18 -1.33
C GLY A 326 -26.27 -0.90 -0.01
#